data_b800d512fd692f036a81ee047c3d3434
#
_entry.id   b800d512fd692f036a81ee047c3d3434
#
_cell.length_a   1.000
_cell.length_b   1.000
_cell.length_c   1.000
_cell.angle_alpha   90.00
_cell.angle_beta   90.00
_cell.angle_gamma   90.00
#
_symmetry.space_group_name_H-M   'P 1'
#
loop_
_entity.id
_entity.type
_entity.pdbx_description
1 polymer ?
#
loop_
_entity_poly.entity_id
_entity_poly.type
_entity_poly.pdbx_seq_one_letter_code
_entity_poly.pdbx_strand_id
1 'polypeptide(L)'
;RFMAEIHHPEYQIIRDNAPLVLEETLTPIYSTTEGLKQNSLRKLTDQALALLDKIQLTEILPNEFNPHPFSLKEAIRFLHHPPPDISLDILEKGQHPAQQRLIFEELLAHNLAMQKVRLGTQQFLALPLHYQTDLKQLFLASLPFQPTNAQNRVVADIEQDLAKDYPMMRLVQGDVGSGKTLVAALAALLAIDNGKQVALMAPTEILAEQHANNFRRWLEPFGIEVGWLAGKVKGKARQTELEKIT
;
A
#
# COMPACT_ATOMS: atom_id res chain seq x y z
N ARG A 1 -37.48 12.71 -30.36
CA ARG A 1 -36.27 13.29 -31.00
C ARG A 1 -35.31 13.60 -29.85
N PHE A 2 -34.23 12.84 -29.73
CA PHE A 2 -33.12 13.20 -28.85
C PHE A 2 -32.39 14.39 -29.54
N MET A 3 -32.46 15.56 -28.94
CA MET A 3 -31.59 16.68 -29.36
C MET A 3 -30.23 16.43 -28.76
N ALA A 4 -29.17 16.44 -29.57
CA ALA A 4 -27.82 16.43 -29.09
C ALA A 4 -27.50 17.84 -28.58
N GLU A 5 -27.07 17.93 -27.32
CA GLU A 5 -26.69 19.17 -26.66
C GLU A 5 -25.22 19.09 -26.22
N ILE A 6 -24.51 20.19 -26.37
CA ILE A 6 -23.15 20.33 -25.86
C ILE A 6 -23.21 21.31 -24.69
N HIS A 7 -22.97 20.83 -23.48
CA HIS A 7 -22.94 21.66 -22.28
C HIS A 7 -21.57 22.30 -22.11
N HIS A 8 -21.51 23.65 -22.01
CA HIS A 8 -20.31 24.44 -21.82
C HIS A 8 -19.17 24.12 -22.81
N PRO A 9 -19.43 24.21 -24.13
CA PRO A 9 -18.42 23.89 -25.13
C PRO A 9 -17.22 24.82 -25.02
N GLU A 10 -16.03 24.25 -25.14
CA GLU A 10 -14.86 25.03 -25.47
C GLU A 10 -14.93 25.38 -26.95
N TYR A 11 -14.88 26.65 -27.32
CA TYR A 11 -14.96 27.10 -28.71
C TYR A 11 -13.92 28.18 -29.00
N GLN A 12 -13.50 28.23 -30.26
CA GLN A 12 -12.62 29.25 -30.78
C GLN A 12 -13.30 29.95 -31.97
N ILE A 13 -13.37 31.26 -31.92
CA ILE A 13 -13.92 32.04 -33.04
C ILE A 13 -12.82 32.18 -34.11
N ILE A 14 -13.03 31.54 -35.24
CA ILE A 14 -12.16 31.66 -36.40
C ILE A 14 -12.62 32.93 -37.17
N ARG A 15 -11.76 33.93 -37.29
CA ARG A 15 -12.02 35.12 -38.10
C ARG A 15 -11.67 34.82 -39.55
N ASP A 16 -12.42 35.39 -40.48
CA ASP A 16 -12.15 35.29 -41.93
C ASP A 16 -10.67 35.59 -42.21
N ASN A 17 -9.98 34.67 -42.90
CA ASN A 17 -8.56 34.65 -43.24
C ASN A 17 -7.56 34.19 -42.16
N ALA A 18 -7.96 33.69 -41.01
CA ALA A 18 -7.03 32.98 -40.14
C ALA A 18 -6.83 31.53 -40.63
N PRO A 19 -5.56 31.07 -40.75
CA PRO A 19 -5.34 29.64 -41.07
C PRO A 19 -5.97 28.76 -39.99
N LEU A 20 -6.69 27.73 -40.41
CA LEU A 20 -7.21 26.71 -39.50
C LEU A 20 -6.01 25.98 -38.88
N VAL A 21 -5.70 26.29 -37.63
CA VAL A 21 -4.68 25.55 -36.87
C VAL A 21 -5.36 24.28 -36.39
N LEU A 22 -5.15 23.19 -37.13
CA LEU A 22 -5.54 21.85 -36.66
C LEU A 22 -4.58 21.50 -35.49
N GLU A 23 -5.14 21.06 -34.38
CA GLU A 23 -4.34 20.52 -33.29
C GLU A 23 -3.60 19.27 -33.79
N GLU A 24 -2.26 19.30 -33.70
CA GLU A 24 -1.39 18.19 -34.13
C GLU A 24 -1.35 17.05 -33.09
N THR A 25 -2.02 17.21 -31.96
CA THR A 25 -2.05 16.26 -30.84
C THR A 25 -3.45 16.14 -30.25
N LEU A 26 -3.69 15.06 -29.54
CA LEU A 26 -4.91 14.92 -28.74
C LEU A 26 -4.92 15.95 -27.62
N THR A 27 -6.08 16.57 -27.38
CA THR A 27 -6.24 17.59 -26.34
C THR A 27 -6.27 16.95 -24.96
N PRO A 28 -5.31 17.22 -24.07
CA PRO A 28 -5.29 16.63 -22.75
C PRO A 28 -6.41 17.16 -21.85
N ILE A 29 -6.98 16.27 -21.03
CA ILE A 29 -7.97 16.59 -20.00
C ILE A 29 -7.38 16.26 -18.65
N TYR A 30 -7.26 17.26 -17.78
CA TYR A 30 -6.69 17.12 -16.44
C TYR A 30 -7.78 17.09 -15.37
N SER A 31 -7.54 16.37 -14.29
CA SER A 31 -8.39 16.45 -13.11
C SER A 31 -8.35 17.86 -12.53
N THR A 32 -9.52 18.45 -12.29
CA THR A 32 -9.64 19.84 -11.80
C THR A 32 -10.23 19.86 -10.39
N THR A 33 -9.86 20.91 -9.66
CA THR A 33 -10.50 21.32 -8.41
C THR A 33 -11.18 22.67 -8.60
N GLU A 34 -12.01 23.07 -7.65
CA GLU A 34 -12.70 24.34 -7.69
C GLU A 34 -11.72 25.50 -7.94
N GLY A 35 -12.05 26.37 -8.90
CA GLY A 35 -11.24 27.53 -9.29
C GLY A 35 -10.17 27.25 -10.36
N LEU A 36 -9.85 26.00 -10.70
CA LEU A 36 -8.89 25.66 -11.75
C LEU A 36 -9.61 25.26 -13.05
N LYS A 37 -9.31 26.01 -14.15
CA LYS A 37 -9.87 25.73 -15.49
C LYS A 37 -8.91 24.91 -16.33
N GLN A 38 -9.46 24.04 -17.22
CA GLN A 38 -8.66 23.23 -18.15
C GLN A 38 -7.62 24.05 -18.91
N ASN A 39 -8.03 25.18 -19.48
CA ASN A 39 -7.12 26.06 -20.24
C ASN A 39 -5.93 26.59 -19.41
N SER A 40 -6.13 26.82 -18.10
CA SER A 40 -5.04 27.23 -17.22
C SER A 40 -4.06 26.09 -16.97
N LEU A 41 -4.59 24.87 -16.75
CA LEU A 41 -3.76 23.68 -16.56
C LEU A 41 -2.97 23.33 -17.82
N ARG A 42 -3.60 23.36 -19.01
CA ARG A 42 -2.92 23.13 -20.28
C ARG A 42 -1.77 24.11 -20.47
N LYS A 43 -2.00 25.44 -20.29
CA LYS A 43 -0.94 26.45 -20.37
C LYS A 43 0.21 26.21 -19.39
N LEU A 44 -0.10 25.84 -18.15
CA LEU A 44 0.93 25.53 -17.16
C LEU A 44 1.74 24.29 -17.56
N THR A 45 1.07 23.25 -18.06
CA THR A 45 1.73 22.03 -18.55
C THR A 45 2.63 22.35 -19.75
N ASP A 46 2.15 23.14 -20.74
CA ASP A 46 2.96 23.54 -21.89
C ASP A 46 4.21 24.31 -21.48
N GLN A 47 4.07 25.22 -20.51
CA GLN A 47 5.23 25.93 -19.95
C GLN A 47 6.20 25.00 -19.24
N ALA A 48 5.68 24.03 -18.47
CA ALA A 48 6.52 23.03 -17.82
C ALA A 48 7.24 22.13 -18.81
N LEU A 49 6.57 21.70 -19.89
CA LEU A 49 7.18 20.91 -20.96
C LEU A 49 8.26 21.69 -21.72
N ALA A 50 8.04 23.00 -21.94
CA ALA A 50 9.06 23.86 -22.52
C ALA A 50 10.29 24.05 -21.62
N LEU A 51 10.12 23.97 -20.29
CA LEU A 51 11.25 23.97 -19.35
C LEU A 51 12.04 22.66 -19.40
N LEU A 52 11.41 21.52 -19.68
CA LEU A 52 12.12 20.23 -19.83
C LEU A 52 13.21 20.28 -20.93
N ASP A 53 13.08 21.18 -21.90
CA ASP A 53 14.11 21.37 -22.94
C ASP A 53 15.31 22.16 -22.46
N LYS A 54 15.11 22.99 -21.46
CA LYS A 54 16.14 23.88 -20.91
C LYS A 54 16.88 23.27 -19.72
N ILE A 55 16.27 22.28 -19.06
CA ILE A 55 16.87 21.57 -17.93
C ILE A 55 17.43 20.22 -18.38
N GLN A 56 18.52 19.80 -17.77
CA GLN A 56 19.02 18.44 -17.94
C GLN A 56 18.27 17.52 -16.98
N LEU A 57 17.19 16.91 -17.48
CA LEU A 57 16.52 15.85 -16.72
C LEU A 57 17.40 14.61 -16.79
N THR A 58 17.98 14.24 -15.63
CA THR A 58 18.85 13.07 -15.55
C THR A 58 18.00 11.80 -15.59
N GLU A 59 18.33 10.90 -16.51
CA GLU A 59 17.75 9.54 -16.52
C GLU A 59 18.36 8.77 -15.34
N ILE A 60 17.52 8.45 -14.34
CA ILE A 60 17.94 7.77 -13.11
C ILE A 60 17.97 6.25 -13.32
N LEU A 61 17.08 5.76 -14.20
CA LEU A 61 16.98 4.34 -14.49
C LEU A 61 18.09 3.93 -15.48
N PRO A 62 19.02 3.05 -15.09
CA PRO A 62 20.03 2.54 -16.03
C PRO A 62 19.37 1.87 -17.24
N ASN A 63 19.96 2.04 -18.43
CA ASN A 63 19.40 1.50 -19.68
C ASN A 63 19.14 0.00 -19.64
N GLU A 64 19.97 -0.77 -18.94
CA GLU A 64 19.82 -2.21 -18.75
C GLU A 64 18.58 -2.61 -17.96
N PHE A 65 18.04 -1.70 -17.12
CA PHE A 65 16.83 -1.88 -16.34
C PHE A 65 15.62 -1.12 -16.89
N ASN A 66 15.80 -0.41 -18.01
CA ASN A 66 14.68 0.25 -18.69
C ASN A 66 14.05 -0.72 -19.71
N PRO A 67 12.92 -1.36 -19.40
CA PRO A 67 12.27 -2.30 -20.31
C PRO A 67 11.56 -1.62 -21.48
N HIS A 68 11.55 -0.29 -21.53
CA HIS A 68 10.79 0.51 -22.48
C HIS A 68 11.71 1.40 -23.33
N PRO A 69 11.35 1.64 -24.61
CA PRO A 69 12.18 2.45 -25.52
C PRO A 69 12.17 3.95 -25.22
N PHE A 70 11.29 4.41 -24.33
CA PHE A 70 11.14 5.82 -23.99
C PHE A 70 12.06 6.22 -22.83
N SER A 71 12.80 7.31 -22.99
CA SER A 71 13.39 8.03 -21.85
C SER A 71 12.28 8.67 -21.00
N LEU A 72 12.60 9.06 -19.77
CA LEU A 72 11.65 9.76 -18.89
C LEU A 72 11.09 11.02 -19.55
N LYS A 73 11.96 11.81 -20.16
CA LYS A 73 11.58 13.05 -20.85
C LYS A 73 10.63 12.81 -22.02
N GLU A 74 10.93 11.84 -22.86
CA GLU A 74 10.09 11.46 -24.00
C GLU A 74 8.73 10.92 -23.54
N ALA A 75 8.71 10.06 -22.50
CA ALA A 75 7.48 9.54 -21.95
C ALA A 75 6.56 10.63 -21.40
N ILE A 76 7.10 11.58 -20.62
CA ILE A 76 6.35 12.72 -20.10
C ILE A 76 5.77 13.54 -21.26
N ARG A 77 6.59 13.89 -22.23
CA ARG A 77 6.14 14.69 -23.37
C ARG A 77 5.03 13.99 -24.16
N PHE A 78 5.23 12.72 -24.47
CA PHE A 78 4.26 11.92 -25.21
C PHE A 78 2.90 11.87 -24.52
N LEU A 79 2.87 11.69 -23.20
CA LEU A 79 1.61 11.56 -22.47
C LEU A 79 0.83 12.88 -22.37
N HIS A 80 1.49 14.00 -22.45
CA HIS A 80 0.83 15.32 -22.47
C HIS A 80 0.41 15.75 -23.87
N HIS A 81 1.10 15.28 -24.90
CA HIS A 81 0.84 15.58 -26.29
C HIS A 81 0.89 14.33 -27.16
N PRO A 82 -0.03 13.36 -26.94
CA PRO A 82 -0.05 12.16 -27.76
C PRO A 82 -0.49 12.51 -29.20
N PRO A 83 0.07 11.87 -30.23
CA PRO A 83 -0.31 12.12 -31.62
C PRO A 83 -1.76 11.71 -31.88
N PRO A 84 -2.45 12.34 -32.85
CA PRO A 84 -3.89 12.16 -33.06
C PRO A 84 -4.28 10.78 -33.58
N ASP A 85 -3.34 10.07 -34.18
CA ASP A 85 -3.51 8.72 -34.75
C ASP A 85 -3.30 7.59 -33.75
N ILE A 86 -2.98 7.91 -32.49
CA ILE A 86 -2.79 6.90 -31.45
C ILE A 86 -4.10 6.18 -31.11
N SER A 87 -4.01 4.88 -30.85
CA SER A 87 -5.16 4.12 -30.36
C SER A 87 -5.53 4.55 -28.94
N LEU A 88 -6.74 5.10 -28.79
CA LEU A 88 -7.28 5.48 -27.47
C LEU A 88 -7.41 4.26 -26.54
N ASP A 89 -7.77 3.10 -27.07
CA ASP A 89 -7.89 1.85 -26.30
C ASP A 89 -6.56 1.46 -25.61
N ILE A 90 -5.42 1.66 -26.28
CA ILE A 90 -4.09 1.42 -25.69
C ILE A 90 -3.79 2.41 -24.57
N LEU A 91 -4.17 3.69 -24.75
CA LEU A 91 -3.98 4.73 -23.72
C LEU A 91 -4.91 4.49 -22.51
N GLU A 92 -6.17 4.18 -22.74
CA GLU A 92 -7.15 3.90 -21.68
C GLU A 92 -6.76 2.69 -20.83
N LYS A 93 -6.19 1.65 -21.44
CA LYS A 93 -5.71 0.45 -20.76
C LYS A 93 -4.33 0.64 -20.10
N GLY A 94 -3.69 1.79 -20.26
CA GLY A 94 -2.35 2.03 -19.73
C GLY A 94 -1.27 1.15 -20.38
N GLN A 95 -1.48 0.70 -21.62
CA GLN A 95 -0.60 -0.26 -22.30
C GLN A 95 0.43 0.39 -23.23
N HIS A 96 0.36 1.72 -23.43
CA HIS A 96 1.36 2.39 -24.25
C HIS A 96 2.74 2.36 -23.59
N PRO A 97 3.85 2.13 -24.31
CA PRO A 97 5.20 2.05 -23.75
C PRO A 97 5.62 3.28 -22.93
N ALA A 98 5.18 4.48 -23.29
CA ALA A 98 5.43 5.69 -22.51
C ALA A 98 4.70 5.67 -21.14
N GLN A 99 3.48 5.15 -21.07
CA GLN A 99 2.77 4.94 -19.79
C GLN A 99 3.46 3.86 -18.97
N GLN A 100 3.80 2.74 -19.60
CA GLN A 100 4.49 1.63 -18.94
C GLN A 100 5.83 2.06 -18.37
N ARG A 101 6.56 2.97 -19.06
CA ARG A 101 7.81 3.55 -18.56
C ARG A 101 7.62 4.29 -17.23
N LEU A 102 6.57 5.12 -17.12
CA LEU A 102 6.28 5.86 -15.88
C LEU A 102 5.73 4.95 -14.79
N ILE A 103 4.84 4.02 -15.14
CA ILE A 103 4.30 3.02 -14.21
C ILE A 103 5.43 2.19 -13.60
N PHE A 104 6.38 1.73 -14.41
CA PHE A 104 7.52 0.96 -13.94
C PHE A 104 8.39 1.77 -12.97
N GLU A 105 8.71 3.01 -13.28
CA GLU A 105 9.50 3.88 -12.39
C GLU A 105 8.80 4.14 -11.06
N GLU A 106 7.50 4.44 -11.09
CA GLU A 106 6.69 4.65 -9.88
C GLU A 106 6.66 3.40 -8.99
N LEU A 107 6.41 2.22 -9.58
CA LEU A 107 6.40 0.96 -8.85
C LEU A 107 7.78 0.59 -8.32
N LEU A 108 8.83 0.84 -9.09
CA LEU A 108 10.21 0.62 -8.65
C LEU A 108 10.56 1.54 -7.48
N ALA A 109 10.26 2.84 -7.59
CA ALA A 109 10.50 3.80 -6.52
C ALA A 109 9.76 3.43 -5.24
N HIS A 110 8.49 3.03 -5.35
CA HIS A 110 7.70 2.53 -4.22
C HIS A 110 8.35 1.28 -3.59
N ASN A 111 8.72 0.29 -4.40
CA ASN A 111 9.36 -0.93 -3.91
C ASN A 111 10.69 -0.64 -3.20
N LEU A 112 11.54 0.21 -3.80
CA LEU A 112 12.81 0.61 -3.18
C LEU A 112 12.61 1.38 -1.87
N ALA A 113 11.60 2.25 -1.79
CA ALA A 113 11.25 2.94 -0.57
C ALA A 113 10.85 1.96 0.55
N MET A 114 10.01 0.97 0.23
CA MET A 114 9.62 -0.09 1.17
C MET A 114 10.82 -0.94 1.60
N GLN A 115 11.70 -1.30 0.67
CA GLN A 115 12.93 -2.04 1.01
C GLN A 115 13.86 -1.21 1.92
N LYS A 116 14.00 0.09 1.67
CA LYS A 116 14.80 0.99 2.53
C LYS A 116 14.25 1.05 3.96
N VAL A 117 12.93 1.14 4.13
CA VAL A 117 12.27 1.08 5.45
C VAL A 117 12.56 -0.26 6.13
N ARG A 118 12.43 -1.37 5.39
CA ARG A 118 12.71 -2.72 5.90
C ARG A 118 14.16 -2.87 6.36
N LEU A 119 15.12 -2.43 5.55
CA LEU A 119 16.55 -2.46 5.91
C LEU A 119 16.83 -1.58 7.15
N GLY A 120 16.18 -0.41 7.23
CA GLY A 120 16.28 0.45 8.43
C GLY A 120 15.76 -0.25 9.70
N THR A 121 14.68 -1.02 9.59
CA THR A 121 14.16 -1.80 10.73
C THR A 121 15.10 -2.94 11.13
N GLN A 122 15.78 -3.57 10.18
CA GLN A 122 16.74 -4.64 10.45
C GLN A 122 18.01 -4.18 11.19
N GLN A 123 18.24 -2.86 11.33
CA GLN A 123 19.33 -2.32 12.14
C GLN A 123 19.03 -2.36 13.65
N PHE A 124 17.77 -2.55 14.03
CA PHE A 124 17.42 -2.73 15.43
C PHE A 124 17.63 -4.18 15.85
N LEU A 125 18.11 -4.36 17.09
CA LEU A 125 18.26 -5.70 17.66
C LEU A 125 16.91 -6.20 18.17
N ALA A 126 16.62 -7.47 17.96
CA ALA A 126 15.51 -8.20 18.55
C ALA A 126 16.03 -9.49 19.21
N LEU A 127 15.28 -9.99 20.16
CA LEU A 127 15.58 -11.29 20.75
C LEU A 127 15.05 -12.39 19.85
N PRO A 128 15.87 -13.35 19.42
CA PRO A 128 15.40 -14.53 18.72
C PRO A 128 14.43 -15.33 19.58
N LEU A 129 13.26 -15.66 19.03
CA LEU A 129 12.22 -16.42 19.73
C LEU A 129 12.13 -17.83 19.17
N HIS A 130 12.17 -18.81 20.07
CA HIS A 130 11.97 -20.22 19.75
C HIS A 130 11.04 -20.83 20.79
N TYR A 131 10.20 -21.80 20.41
CA TYR A 131 9.37 -22.48 21.39
C TYR A 131 10.23 -23.19 22.44
N GLN A 132 9.92 -22.92 23.70
CA GLN A 132 10.56 -23.51 24.87
C GLN A 132 9.75 -24.67 25.46
N THR A 133 8.44 -24.68 25.18
CA THR A 133 7.49 -25.66 25.72
C THR A 133 6.59 -26.21 24.60
N ASP A 134 5.70 -27.16 24.99
CA ASP A 134 4.68 -27.72 24.09
C ASP A 134 3.43 -26.82 23.96
N LEU A 135 3.52 -25.53 24.33
CA LEU A 135 2.38 -24.60 24.38
C LEU A 135 1.65 -24.51 23.04
N LYS A 136 2.38 -24.47 21.92
CA LYS A 136 1.80 -24.46 20.57
C LYS A 136 0.96 -25.70 20.30
N GLN A 137 1.49 -26.88 20.61
CA GLN A 137 0.81 -28.16 20.39
C GLN A 137 -0.44 -28.29 21.25
N LEU A 138 -0.35 -27.90 22.51
CA LEU A 138 -1.47 -27.89 23.45
C LEU A 138 -2.57 -26.92 22.97
N PHE A 139 -2.19 -25.75 22.54
CA PHE A 139 -3.11 -24.78 21.98
C PHE A 139 -3.81 -25.30 20.71
N LEU A 140 -3.06 -25.84 19.75
CA LEU A 140 -3.65 -26.44 18.54
C LEU A 140 -4.59 -27.58 18.83
N ALA A 141 -4.28 -28.42 19.82
CA ALA A 141 -5.13 -29.54 20.26
C ALA A 141 -6.43 -29.06 20.94
N SER A 142 -6.45 -27.85 21.53
CA SER A 142 -7.63 -27.27 22.17
C SER A 142 -8.63 -26.65 21.18
N LEU A 143 -8.23 -26.42 19.94
CA LEU A 143 -9.09 -25.78 18.93
C LEU A 143 -10.14 -26.81 18.40
N PRO A 144 -11.39 -26.37 18.14
CA PRO A 144 -12.43 -27.21 17.55
C PRO A 144 -12.23 -27.47 16.05
N PHE A 145 -11.13 -27.02 15.47
CA PHE A 145 -10.79 -27.16 14.05
C PHE A 145 -9.27 -27.27 13.87
N GLN A 146 -8.85 -27.74 12.71
CA GLN A 146 -7.43 -27.80 12.33
C GLN A 146 -7.05 -26.62 11.46
N PRO A 147 -5.84 -26.02 11.65
CA PRO A 147 -5.33 -25.00 10.75
C PRO A 147 -5.18 -25.54 9.31
N THR A 148 -5.46 -24.71 8.35
CA THR A 148 -5.24 -25.05 6.93
C THR A 148 -3.75 -25.10 6.59
N ASN A 149 -3.40 -25.76 5.48
CA ASN A 149 -2.02 -25.80 4.99
C ASN A 149 -1.47 -24.39 4.71
N ALA A 150 -2.32 -23.46 4.27
CA ALA A 150 -1.92 -22.07 4.03
C ALA A 150 -1.58 -21.35 5.35
N GLN A 151 -2.41 -21.52 6.38
CA GLN A 151 -2.14 -20.96 7.70
C GLN A 151 -0.86 -21.54 8.31
N ASN A 152 -0.66 -22.86 8.22
CA ASN A 152 0.56 -23.51 8.70
C ASN A 152 1.82 -22.97 8.01
N ARG A 153 1.80 -22.75 6.69
CA ARG A 153 2.92 -22.13 5.96
C ARG A 153 3.21 -20.73 6.47
N VAL A 154 2.18 -19.89 6.59
CA VAL A 154 2.35 -18.51 7.05
C VAL A 154 2.88 -18.46 8.50
N VAL A 155 2.39 -19.34 9.37
CA VAL A 155 2.89 -19.47 10.75
C VAL A 155 4.36 -19.89 10.76
N ALA A 156 4.75 -20.87 9.94
CA ALA A 156 6.16 -21.29 9.83
C ALA A 156 7.07 -20.15 9.34
N ASP A 157 6.61 -19.36 8.36
CA ASP A 157 7.34 -18.17 7.90
C ASP A 157 7.52 -17.13 9.02
N ILE A 158 6.47 -16.89 9.83
CA ILE A 158 6.51 -15.97 10.96
C ILE A 158 7.48 -16.48 12.03
N GLU A 159 7.43 -17.76 12.35
CA GLU A 159 8.36 -18.39 13.31
C GLU A 159 9.82 -18.25 12.87
N GLN A 160 10.09 -18.45 11.57
CA GLN A 160 11.43 -18.23 11.00
C GLN A 160 11.87 -16.77 11.09
N ASP A 161 10.95 -15.82 10.88
CA ASP A 161 11.28 -14.40 11.00
C ASP A 161 11.50 -13.99 12.47
N LEU A 162 10.71 -14.50 13.40
CA LEU A 162 10.84 -14.23 14.84
C LEU A 162 12.07 -14.89 15.47
N ALA A 163 12.64 -15.89 14.80
CA ALA A 163 13.89 -16.53 15.22
C ALA A 163 15.15 -15.72 14.86
N LYS A 164 15.00 -14.59 14.17
CA LYS A 164 16.12 -13.71 13.79
C LYS A 164 16.46 -12.73 14.90
N ASP A 165 17.65 -12.15 14.82
CA ASP A 165 18.16 -11.15 15.78
C ASP A 165 17.74 -9.70 15.46
N TYR A 166 16.81 -9.53 14.52
CA TYR A 166 16.20 -8.25 14.14
C TYR A 166 14.68 -8.33 14.08
N PRO A 167 13.97 -7.19 14.26
CA PRO A 167 12.50 -7.18 14.29
C PRO A 167 11.87 -7.67 12.98
N MET A 168 10.86 -8.51 13.10
CA MET A 168 10.04 -8.91 11.98
C MET A 168 9.12 -7.77 11.53
N MET A 169 9.08 -7.50 10.21
CA MET A 169 8.05 -6.69 9.57
C MET A 169 7.37 -7.52 8.48
N ARG A 170 6.22 -8.08 8.79
CA ARG A 170 5.47 -8.96 7.86
C ARG A 170 4.02 -8.52 7.73
N LEU A 171 3.57 -8.34 6.51
CA LEU A 171 2.16 -8.18 6.17
C LEU A 171 1.52 -9.55 5.94
N VAL A 172 0.45 -9.85 6.67
CA VAL A 172 -0.37 -11.06 6.45
C VAL A 172 -1.64 -10.65 5.73
N GLN A 173 -1.75 -11.02 4.47
CA GLN A 173 -2.90 -10.74 3.62
C GLN A 173 -3.77 -12.00 3.46
N GLY A 174 -5.08 -11.81 3.42
CA GLY A 174 -6.05 -12.89 3.18
C GLY A 174 -7.47 -12.33 3.27
N ASP A 175 -8.44 -13.08 2.75
CA ASP A 175 -9.84 -12.71 2.73
C ASP A 175 -10.45 -12.60 4.14
N VAL A 176 -11.62 -11.98 4.25
CA VAL A 176 -12.40 -11.97 5.49
C VAL A 176 -12.77 -13.41 5.83
N GLY A 177 -12.54 -13.81 7.09
CA GLY A 177 -12.78 -15.20 7.51
C GLY A 177 -11.64 -16.19 7.22
N SER A 178 -10.55 -15.79 6.58
CA SER A 178 -9.40 -16.68 6.30
C SER A 178 -8.61 -17.12 7.55
N GLY A 179 -9.00 -16.66 8.75
CA GLY A 179 -8.36 -17.03 10.01
C GLY A 179 -7.07 -16.29 10.35
N LYS A 180 -6.86 -15.07 9.83
CA LYS A 180 -5.71 -14.22 10.18
C LYS A 180 -5.52 -14.03 11.69
N THR A 181 -6.62 -14.00 12.45
CA THR A 181 -6.60 -13.90 13.91
C THR A 181 -5.95 -15.11 14.56
N LEU A 182 -6.14 -16.32 14.01
CA LEU A 182 -5.46 -17.53 14.48
C LEU A 182 -3.95 -17.44 14.25
N VAL A 183 -3.54 -16.96 13.08
CA VAL A 183 -2.12 -16.74 12.76
C VAL A 183 -1.49 -15.75 13.74
N ALA A 184 -2.20 -14.66 14.06
CA ALA A 184 -1.75 -13.67 15.06
C ALA A 184 -1.67 -14.30 16.47
N ALA A 185 -2.61 -15.17 16.84
CA ALA A 185 -2.57 -15.87 18.13
C ALA A 185 -1.37 -16.83 18.24
N LEU A 186 -1.04 -17.55 17.15
CA LEU A 186 0.13 -18.45 17.15
C LEU A 186 1.45 -17.67 17.21
N ALA A 187 1.53 -16.51 16.55
CA ALA A 187 2.67 -15.61 16.68
C ALA A 187 2.81 -15.04 18.12
N ALA A 188 1.68 -14.69 18.74
CA ALA A 188 1.63 -14.23 20.12
C ALA A 188 2.08 -15.32 21.10
N LEU A 189 1.62 -16.56 20.91
CA LEU A 189 2.03 -17.70 21.75
C LEU A 189 3.54 -17.92 21.74
N LEU A 190 4.21 -17.76 20.60
CA LEU A 190 5.66 -17.88 20.52
C LEU A 190 6.36 -16.84 21.41
N ALA A 191 5.89 -15.60 21.41
CA ALA A 191 6.44 -14.56 22.26
C ALA A 191 6.16 -14.82 23.74
N ILE A 192 4.95 -15.27 24.08
CA ILE A 192 4.53 -15.61 25.45
C ILE A 192 5.35 -16.78 26.00
N ASP A 193 5.59 -17.82 25.18
CA ASP A 193 6.41 -18.99 25.55
C ASP A 193 7.87 -18.60 25.87
N ASN A 194 8.31 -17.44 25.37
CA ASN A 194 9.61 -16.83 25.71
C ASN A 194 9.51 -15.77 26.85
N GLY A 195 8.42 -15.75 27.61
CA GLY A 195 8.20 -14.84 28.73
C GLY A 195 8.04 -13.37 28.32
N LYS A 196 7.58 -13.11 27.07
CA LYS A 196 7.35 -11.76 26.56
C LYS A 196 5.88 -11.39 26.57
N GLN A 197 5.61 -10.10 26.68
CA GLN A 197 4.26 -9.55 26.52
C GLN A 197 3.98 -9.24 25.05
N VAL A 198 2.69 -9.33 24.67
CA VAL A 198 2.24 -9.06 23.31
C VAL A 198 1.19 -7.97 23.31
N ALA A 199 1.31 -6.98 22.44
CA ALA A 199 0.29 -5.97 22.23
C ALA A 199 -0.37 -6.18 20.84
N LEU A 200 -1.71 -6.30 20.84
CA LEU A 200 -2.51 -6.36 19.62
C LEU A 200 -3.32 -5.09 19.47
N MET A 201 -3.09 -4.35 18.39
CA MET A 201 -3.82 -3.13 18.08
C MET A 201 -4.89 -3.40 17.00
N ALA A 202 -6.08 -2.84 17.18
CA ALA A 202 -7.16 -2.86 16.20
C ALA A 202 -7.64 -1.44 15.86
N PRO A 203 -8.10 -1.18 14.63
CA PRO A 203 -8.46 0.17 14.19
C PRO A 203 -9.74 0.72 14.82
N THR A 204 -10.61 -0.16 15.32
CA THR A 204 -11.87 0.25 15.95
C THR A 204 -12.07 -0.49 17.26
N GLU A 205 -12.82 0.13 18.19
CA GLU A 205 -13.14 -0.46 19.49
C GLU A 205 -13.90 -1.77 19.36
N ILE A 206 -14.83 -1.87 18.40
CA ILE A 206 -15.61 -3.10 18.15
C ILE A 206 -14.70 -4.25 17.73
N LEU A 207 -13.76 -4.02 16.81
CA LEU A 207 -12.82 -5.05 16.39
C LEU A 207 -11.84 -5.43 17.51
N ALA A 208 -11.39 -4.45 18.29
CA ALA A 208 -10.54 -4.70 19.44
C ALA A 208 -11.26 -5.58 20.48
N GLU A 209 -12.55 -5.32 20.77
CA GLU A 209 -13.36 -6.13 21.68
C GLU A 209 -13.56 -7.56 21.16
N GLN A 210 -13.84 -7.71 19.86
CA GLN A 210 -13.95 -9.05 19.24
C GLN A 210 -12.63 -9.82 19.36
N HIS A 211 -11.49 -9.15 19.12
CA HIS A 211 -10.20 -9.80 19.29
C HIS A 211 -9.94 -10.16 20.75
N ALA A 212 -10.16 -9.27 21.69
CA ALA A 212 -9.98 -9.53 23.11
C ALA A 212 -10.79 -10.75 23.58
N ASN A 213 -12.08 -10.82 23.17
CA ASN A 213 -12.95 -11.95 23.51
C ASN A 213 -12.47 -13.28 22.91
N ASN A 214 -11.97 -13.25 21.66
CA ASN A 214 -11.41 -14.45 21.02
C ASN A 214 -10.12 -14.89 21.73
N PHE A 215 -9.21 -13.96 22.00
CA PHE A 215 -7.95 -14.26 22.68
C PHE A 215 -8.17 -14.75 24.10
N ARG A 216 -9.09 -14.16 24.87
CA ARG A 216 -9.46 -14.68 26.21
C ARG A 216 -9.92 -16.13 26.13
N ARG A 217 -10.88 -16.42 25.25
CA ARG A 217 -11.40 -17.78 25.06
C ARG A 217 -10.29 -18.79 24.74
N TRP A 218 -9.30 -18.37 23.96
CA TRP A 218 -8.23 -19.24 23.51
C TRP A 218 -7.07 -19.36 24.49
N LEU A 219 -6.73 -18.30 25.22
CA LEU A 219 -5.48 -18.22 25.98
C LEU A 219 -5.67 -18.33 27.50
N GLU A 220 -6.79 -17.87 28.05
CA GLU A 220 -7.05 -17.99 29.49
C GLU A 220 -7.03 -19.44 30.01
N PRO A 221 -7.49 -20.50 29.26
CA PRO A 221 -7.34 -21.89 29.70
C PRO A 221 -5.90 -22.33 29.92
N PHE A 222 -4.92 -21.60 29.36
CA PHE A 222 -3.48 -21.85 29.54
C PHE A 222 -2.85 -20.93 30.60
N GLY A 223 -3.65 -20.21 31.39
CA GLY A 223 -3.18 -19.27 32.40
C GLY A 223 -2.63 -17.97 31.84
N ILE A 224 -2.88 -17.67 30.57
CA ILE A 224 -2.40 -16.44 29.91
C ILE A 224 -3.47 -15.36 30.06
N GLU A 225 -3.13 -14.27 30.78
CA GLU A 225 -4.01 -13.12 31.00
C GLU A 225 -4.10 -12.25 29.75
N VAL A 226 -5.34 -11.86 29.36
CA VAL A 226 -5.61 -10.96 28.24
C VAL A 226 -6.15 -9.63 28.77
N GLY A 227 -5.29 -8.62 28.82
CA GLY A 227 -5.63 -7.24 29.19
C GLY A 227 -6.47 -6.54 28.13
N TRP A 228 -7.10 -5.44 28.51
CA TRP A 228 -7.96 -4.65 27.66
C TRP A 228 -7.74 -3.15 27.82
N LEU A 229 -7.31 -2.50 26.76
CA LEU A 229 -7.18 -1.04 26.70
C LEU A 229 -7.99 -0.48 25.54
N ALA A 230 -9.02 0.30 25.83
CA ALA A 230 -9.85 0.97 24.84
C ALA A 230 -10.08 2.43 25.24
N GLY A 231 -10.55 3.25 24.31
CA GLY A 231 -10.81 4.68 24.55
C GLY A 231 -11.81 4.95 25.68
N LYS A 232 -12.72 4.01 25.92
CA LYS A 232 -13.71 4.09 27.01
C LYS A 232 -13.15 3.74 28.37
N VAL A 233 -12.05 3.00 28.45
CA VAL A 233 -11.40 2.64 29.72
C VAL A 233 -10.61 3.84 30.23
N LYS A 234 -11.07 4.46 31.32
CA LYS A 234 -10.51 5.71 31.88
C LYS A 234 -10.18 5.54 33.36
N GLY A 235 -9.44 6.51 33.90
CA GLY A 235 -9.15 6.61 35.32
C GLY A 235 -8.40 5.41 35.89
N LYS A 236 -8.80 4.98 37.08
CA LYS A 236 -8.14 3.91 37.85
C LYS A 236 -8.10 2.58 37.10
N ALA A 237 -9.17 2.22 36.38
CA ALA A 237 -9.22 0.98 35.61
C ALA A 237 -8.15 0.97 34.50
N ARG A 238 -7.95 2.08 33.80
CA ARG A 238 -6.88 2.22 32.80
C ARG A 238 -5.51 2.11 33.46
N GLN A 239 -5.32 2.78 34.60
CA GLN A 239 -4.05 2.75 35.32
C GLN A 239 -3.68 1.32 35.73
N THR A 240 -4.63 0.57 36.29
CA THR A 240 -4.40 -0.82 36.67
C THR A 240 -3.99 -1.71 35.49
N GLU A 241 -4.59 -1.51 34.29
CA GLU A 241 -4.17 -2.26 33.09
C GLU A 241 -2.77 -1.82 32.61
N LEU A 242 -2.45 -0.54 32.71
CA LEU A 242 -1.11 -0.05 32.35
C LEU A 242 -0.02 -0.54 33.30
N GLU A 243 -0.32 -0.69 34.59
CA GLU A 243 0.62 -1.21 35.61
C GLU A 243 1.00 -2.67 35.39
N LYS A 244 0.20 -3.44 34.61
CA LYS A 244 0.53 -4.82 34.23
C LYS A 244 1.54 -4.89 33.07
N ILE A 245 1.79 -3.79 32.39
CA ILE A 245 2.75 -3.72 31.28
C ILE A 245 4.12 -3.46 31.86
N THR A 246 5.03 -4.42 31.71
CA THR A 246 6.39 -4.39 32.26
C THR A 246 7.44 -4.31 31.16
#